data_e75969ffb1e78ff79a7f663c034e76aa
#
_entry.id   e75969ffb1e78ff79a7f663c034e76aa
#
_cell.length_a   1.000
_cell.length_b   1.000
_cell.length_c   1.000
_cell.angle_alpha   90.00
_cell.angle_beta   90.00
_cell.angle_gamma   90.00
#
_symmetry.space_group_name_H-M   'P 1'
#
loop_
_entity.id
_entity.type
_entity.pdbx_description
1 polymer ?
#
loop_
_entity_poly.entity_id
_entity_poly.type
_entity_poly.pdbx_seq_one_letter_code
_entity_poly.pdbx_strand_id
1 'polypeptide(L)'
;MQRAGDGRGGTAACWQHPSKGLISPAVFVPAAEDSGLILPLGEWALYAACRQLARWARDPALSQMSMSVNVSPRQFYQPDFVAQVQQALEVTGARAERLELELTEGMLLEDVEDTIRKMVQLKALGVSFSLDDFGTGYSSLSYLKRLPLDKLKIDQGFVREVVTSSNDAAIARSIIALGHSLGLQVIAEGVETEAQRAFLEENGCNFWQGYLFSRPQPAADFEAWARSYNAETTNLQATSLCP
;
A
#
# COMPACT_ATOMS: atom_id res chain seq x y z
N MET A 1 0.14 -24.19 -5.13
CA MET A 1 -0.07 -23.78 -3.71
C MET A 1 -0.28 -22.27 -3.74
N GLN A 2 -1.54 -21.85 -3.88
CA GLN A 2 -1.89 -20.42 -3.94
C GLN A 2 -1.65 -19.80 -2.56
N ARG A 3 -0.61 -18.99 -2.44
CA ARG A 3 -0.53 -18.03 -1.35
C ARG A 3 -1.44 -16.87 -1.75
N ALA A 4 -2.68 -16.98 -1.36
CA ALA A 4 -3.59 -15.86 -1.37
C ALA A 4 -2.95 -14.69 -0.64
N GLY A 5 -3.00 -13.51 -1.23
CA GLY A 5 -2.38 -12.32 -0.67
C GLY A 5 -2.79 -12.13 0.78
N ASP A 6 -1.84 -11.80 1.64
CA ASP A 6 -2.11 -11.28 2.97
C ASP A 6 -3.24 -10.26 2.86
N GLY A 7 -4.32 -10.46 3.63
CA GLY A 7 -5.52 -9.63 3.58
C GLY A 7 -5.21 -8.16 3.84
N ARG A 8 -4.89 -7.42 2.80
CA ARG A 8 -4.54 -6.00 2.88
C ARG A 8 -5.57 -5.18 2.16
N GLY A 9 -6.11 -4.19 2.85
CA GLY A 9 -6.94 -3.15 2.28
C GLY A 9 -6.08 -1.92 1.99
N GLY A 10 -6.04 -1.46 0.75
CA GLY A 10 -5.54 -0.12 0.44
C GLY A 10 -6.66 0.90 0.65
N THR A 11 -6.34 2.08 1.14
CA THR A 11 -7.30 3.18 1.16
C THR A 11 -7.25 3.93 -0.17
N ALA A 12 -8.30 3.83 -0.97
CA ALA A 12 -8.53 4.77 -2.04
C ALA A 12 -9.54 5.82 -1.54
N ALA A 13 -9.09 7.06 -1.33
CA ALA A 13 -9.99 8.16 -1.06
C ALA A 13 -10.78 8.48 -2.34
N CYS A 14 -12.11 8.34 -2.30
CA CYS A 14 -12.98 8.73 -3.39
C CYS A 14 -13.79 9.95 -2.96
N TRP A 15 -13.83 10.99 -3.82
CA TRP A 15 -14.63 12.17 -3.54
C TRP A 15 -16.02 12.07 -4.18
N GLN A 16 -17.05 11.87 -3.35
CA GLN A 16 -18.43 11.94 -3.79
C GLN A 16 -18.88 13.41 -3.89
N HIS A 17 -18.80 13.98 -5.09
CA HIS A 17 -19.22 15.37 -5.31
C HIS A 17 -20.74 15.44 -5.51
N PRO A 18 -21.47 16.40 -4.89
CA PRO A 18 -22.94 16.47 -4.93
C PRO A 18 -23.54 16.55 -6.35
N SER A 19 -22.86 17.20 -7.30
CA SER A 19 -23.34 17.39 -8.66
C SER A 19 -22.56 16.68 -9.76
N LYS A 20 -21.31 16.22 -9.47
CA LYS A 20 -20.41 15.57 -10.46
C LYS A 20 -20.24 14.08 -10.23
N GLY A 21 -20.87 13.52 -9.18
CA GLY A 21 -20.70 12.12 -8.83
C GLY A 21 -19.31 11.81 -8.25
N LEU A 22 -18.80 10.63 -8.51
CA LEU A 22 -17.51 10.18 -7.99
C LEU A 22 -16.35 10.82 -8.77
N ILE A 23 -15.49 11.56 -8.07
CA ILE A 23 -14.28 12.18 -8.63
C ILE A 23 -13.07 11.33 -8.25
N SER A 24 -12.26 10.99 -9.25
CA SER A 24 -11.04 10.21 -9.08
C SER A 24 -9.97 10.98 -8.28
N PRO A 25 -9.18 10.28 -7.43
CA PRO A 25 -8.01 10.87 -6.76
C PRO A 25 -7.04 11.57 -7.72
N ALA A 26 -6.81 11.02 -8.90
CA ALA A 26 -5.96 11.61 -9.92
C ALA A 26 -6.39 13.04 -10.35
N VAL A 27 -7.65 13.40 -10.10
CA VAL A 27 -8.18 14.74 -10.44
C VAL A 27 -8.11 15.69 -9.24
N PHE A 28 -8.46 15.23 -8.04
CA PHE A 28 -8.58 16.16 -6.90
C PHE A 28 -7.32 16.23 -6.04
N VAL A 29 -6.47 15.20 -6.01
CA VAL A 29 -5.25 15.21 -5.20
C VAL A 29 -4.27 16.30 -5.68
N PRO A 30 -3.95 16.44 -6.99
CA PRO A 30 -3.09 17.55 -7.44
C PRO A 30 -3.65 18.92 -7.07
N ALA A 31 -4.96 19.14 -7.23
CA ALA A 31 -5.60 20.41 -6.82
C ALA A 31 -5.54 20.64 -5.31
N ALA A 32 -5.63 19.58 -4.51
CA ALA A 32 -5.49 19.68 -3.05
C ALA A 32 -4.03 19.97 -2.65
N GLU A 33 -3.06 19.44 -3.37
CA GLU A 33 -1.63 19.76 -3.16
C GLU A 33 -1.35 21.22 -3.49
N ASP A 34 -1.79 21.71 -4.63
CA ASP A 34 -1.60 23.11 -5.05
C ASP A 34 -2.23 24.10 -4.07
N SER A 35 -3.43 23.80 -3.58
CA SER A 35 -4.17 24.65 -2.64
C SER A 35 -3.77 24.49 -1.18
N GLY A 36 -2.95 23.49 -0.83
CA GLY A 36 -2.60 23.14 0.56
C GLY A 36 -3.68 22.34 1.30
N LEU A 37 -4.83 22.06 0.67
CA LEU A 37 -5.91 21.25 1.26
C LEU A 37 -5.50 19.79 1.43
N ILE A 38 -4.40 19.37 0.83
CA ILE A 38 -3.86 18.03 1.01
C ILE A 38 -3.51 17.72 2.47
N LEU A 39 -3.12 18.73 3.27
CA LEU A 39 -2.78 18.53 4.67
C LEU A 39 -4.00 18.10 5.51
N PRO A 40 -5.11 18.85 5.58
CA PRO A 40 -6.29 18.41 6.31
C PRO A 40 -6.94 17.17 5.69
N LEU A 41 -6.83 16.97 4.38
CA LEU A 41 -7.33 15.75 3.71
C LEU A 41 -6.52 14.52 4.13
N GLY A 42 -5.20 14.61 4.14
CA GLY A 42 -4.32 13.54 4.55
C GLY A 42 -4.47 13.19 6.04
N GLU A 43 -4.60 14.18 6.89
CA GLU A 43 -4.91 13.98 8.31
C GLU A 43 -6.25 13.23 8.47
N TRP A 44 -7.30 13.67 7.79
CA TRP A 44 -8.60 13.00 7.79
C TRP A 44 -8.49 11.54 7.32
N ALA A 45 -7.76 11.28 6.23
CA ALA A 45 -7.57 9.94 5.69
C ALA A 45 -6.84 9.03 6.69
N LEU A 46 -5.79 9.53 7.34
CA LEU A 46 -5.04 8.81 8.37
C LEU A 46 -5.96 8.43 9.55
N TYR A 47 -6.74 9.38 10.08
CA TYR A 47 -7.69 9.09 11.17
C TYR A 47 -8.79 8.12 10.73
N ALA A 48 -9.26 8.22 9.49
CA ALA A 48 -10.27 7.30 8.96
C ALA A 48 -9.73 5.87 8.87
N ALA A 49 -8.51 5.70 8.37
CA ALA A 49 -7.81 4.43 8.31
C ALA A 49 -7.59 3.82 9.71
N CYS A 50 -7.07 4.61 10.65
CA CYS A 50 -6.86 4.16 12.02
C CYS A 50 -8.17 3.75 12.72
N ARG A 51 -9.26 4.52 12.55
CA ARG A 51 -10.59 4.12 13.06
C ARG A 51 -11.07 2.81 12.47
N GLN A 52 -10.82 2.60 11.17
CA GLN A 52 -11.22 1.37 10.50
C GLN A 52 -10.40 0.16 11.00
N LEU A 53 -9.09 0.33 11.18
CA LEU A 53 -8.22 -0.70 11.79
C LEU A 53 -8.67 -1.07 13.21
N ALA A 54 -9.02 -0.06 14.04
CA ALA A 54 -9.54 -0.29 15.38
C ALA A 54 -10.88 -1.06 15.39
N ARG A 55 -11.72 -0.84 14.38
CA ARG A 55 -12.95 -1.65 14.17
C ARG A 55 -12.63 -3.08 13.77
N TRP A 56 -11.73 -3.28 12.81
CA TRP A 56 -11.31 -4.61 12.34
C TRP A 56 -10.63 -5.42 13.44
N ALA A 57 -9.89 -4.79 14.34
CA ALA A 57 -9.23 -5.45 15.47
C ALA A 57 -10.22 -6.21 16.39
N ARG A 58 -11.52 -5.83 16.37
CA ARG A 58 -12.59 -6.46 17.16
C ARG A 58 -13.24 -7.66 16.46
N ASP A 59 -12.96 -7.84 15.17
CA ASP A 59 -13.50 -8.93 14.37
C ASP A 59 -12.39 -9.97 14.12
N PRO A 60 -12.51 -11.22 14.65
CA PRO A 60 -11.49 -12.24 14.45
C PRO A 60 -11.14 -12.51 12.99
N ALA A 61 -12.12 -12.39 12.07
CA ALA A 61 -11.90 -12.60 10.64
C ALA A 61 -11.11 -11.47 9.96
N LEU A 62 -11.11 -10.25 10.54
CA LEU A 62 -10.49 -9.06 9.97
C LEU A 62 -9.33 -8.52 10.81
N SER A 63 -9.12 -9.04 12.03
CA SER A 63 -8.15 -8.53 13.01
C SER A 63 -6.69 -8.57 12.54
N GLN A 64 -6.39 -9.38 11.54
CA GLN A 64 -5.06 -9.48 10.93
C GLN A 64 -4.89 -8.62 9.67
N MET A 65 -5.95 -7.95 9.22
CA MET A 65 -5.89 -7.05 8.07
C MET A 65 -5.02 -5.84 8.37
N SER A 66 -4.23 -5.44 7.40
CA SER A 66 -3.47 -4.18 7.41
C SER A 66 -4.09 -3.18 6.45
N MET A 67 -3.84 -1.90 6.67
CA MET A 67 -4.33 -0.83 5.82
C MET A 67 -3.20 0.10 5.43
N SER A 68 -3.05 0.31 4.12
CA SER A 68 -2.10 1.25 3.55
C SER A 68 -2.73 2.62 3.38
N VAL A 69 -1.98 3.66 3.68
CA VAL A 69 -2.38 5.06 3.53
C VAL A 69 -1.32 5.80 2.74
N ASN A 70 -1.71 6.36 1.59
CA ASN A 70 -0.85 7.24 0.82
C ASN A 70 -0.58 8.54 1.57
N VAL A 71 0.68 8.93 1.63
CA VAL A 71 1.16 10.15 2.29
C VAL A 71 1.73 11.09 1.25
N SER A 72 1.22 12.32 1.17
CA SER A 72 1.77 13.32 0.27
C SER A 72 3.11 13.86 0.77
N PRO A 73 3.99 14.36 -0.13
CA PRO A 73 5.23 15.03 0.25
C PRO A 73 5.00 16.15 1.25
N ARG A 74 4.03 17.02 0.98
CA ARG A 74 3.70 18.14 1.87
C ARG A 74 3.29 17.72 3.28
N GLN A 75 2.60 16.58 3.41
CA GLN A 75 2.19 16.05 4.70
C GLN A 75 3.39 15.43 5.44
N PHE A 76 4.19 14.61 4.76
CA PHE A 76 5.33 13.94 5.37
C PHE A 76 6.38 14.93 5.91
N TYR A 77 6.62 16.05 5.17
CA TYR A 77 7.59 17.06 5.57
C TYR A 77 7.09 18.01 6.68
N GLN A 78 5.83 17.92 7.12
CA GLN A 78 5.41 18.67 8.30
C GLN A 78 6.25 18.29 9.52
N PRO A 79 6.72 19.27 10.33
CA PRO A 79 7.55 19.00 11.50
C PRO A 79 6.88 18.08 12.52
N ASP A 80 5.55 18.12 12.59
CA ASP A 80 4.72 17.40 13.54
C ASP A 80 4.10 16.10 12.99
N PHE A 81 4.49 15.68 11.77
CA PHE A 81 3.90 14.50 11.12
C PHE A 81 3.98 13.23 11.98
N VAL A 82 5.13 12.98 12.62
CA VAL A 82 5.29 11.82 13.52
C VAL A 82 4.31 11.90 14.68
N ALA A 83 4.16 13.09 15.29
CA ALA A 83 3.20 13.30 16.38
C ALA A 83 1.74 13.14 15.91
N GLN A 84 1.40 13.56 14.70
CA GLN A 84 0.07 13.35 14.10
C GLN A 84 -0.25 11.85 13.94
N VAL A 85 0.70 11.05 13.43
CA VAL A 85 0.51 9.60 13.30
C VAL A 85 0.36 8.95 14.67
N GLN A 86 1.22 9.29 15.63
CA GLN A 86 1.15 8.79 17.00
C GLN A 86 -0.21 9.12 17.64
N GLN A 87 -0.66 10.36 17.53
CA GLN A 87 -1.95 10.82 18.06
C GLN A 87 -3.12 10.07 17.40
N ALA A 88 -3.07 9.84 16.07
CA ALA A 88 -4.11 9.09 15.38
C ALA A 88 -4.21 7.64 15.90
N LEU A 89 -3.08 6.98 16.13
CA LEU A 89 -3.03 5.62 16.71
C LEU A 89 -3.58 5.61 18.15
N GLU A 90 -3.13 6.54 19.00
CA GLU A 90 -3.55 6.64 20.41
C GLU A 90 -5.04 6.91 20.56
N VAL A 91 -5.57 7.93 19.85
CA VAL A 91 -6.98 8.34 19.95
C VAL A 91 -7.93 7.26 19.41
N THR A 92 -7.53 6.52 18.39
CA THR A 92 -8.38 5.49 17.78
C THR A 92 -8.21 4.13 18.41
N GLY A 93 -7.10 3.86 19.09
CA GLY A 93 -6.71 2.55 19.59
C GLY A 93 -6.34 1.57 18.47
N ALA A 94 -5.94 2.08 17.31
CA ALA A 94 -5.49 1.26 16.20
C ALA A 94 -4.13 0.61 16.52
N ARG A 95 -3.94 -0.63 16.07
CA ARG A 95 -2.65 -1.32 16.21
C ARG A 95 -1.70 -0.80 15.14
N ALA A 96 -0.57 -0.21 15.57
CA ALA A 96 0.41 0.41 14.68
C ALA A 96 0.97 -0.58 13.64
N GLU A 97 1.11 -1.87 14.00
CA GLU A 97 1.62 -2.92 13.11
C GLU A 97 0.67 -3.25 11.95
N ARG A 98 -0.54 -2.69 11.97
CA ARG A 98 -1.54 -2.84 10.91
C ARG A 98 -1.66 -1.60 10.03
N LEU A 99 -0.99 -0.51 10.41
CA LEU A 99 -0.89 0.70 9.60
C LEU A 99 0.37 0.64 8.72
N GLU A 100 0.18 0.86 7.43
CA GLU A 100 1.24 1.01 6.46
C GLU A 100 1.16 2.40 5.83
N LEU A 101 2.28 3.09 5.72
CA LEU A 101 2.35 4.38 5.03
C LEU A 101 3.02 4.19 3.69
N GLU A 102 2.34 4.62 2.63
CA GLU A 102 2.84 4.55 1.25
C GLU A 102 3.49 5.89 0.88
N LEU A 103 4.75 5.83 0.51
CA LEU A 103 5.57 6.99 0.14
C LEU A 103 5.96 6.86 -1.33
N THR A 104 5.88 7.93 -2.10
CA THR A 104 6.35 7.92 -3.49
C THR A 104 7.86 8.09 -3.57
N GLU A 105 8.46 7.60 -4.66
CA GLU A 105 9.90 7.68 -4.92
C GLU A 105 10.42 9.13 -4.84
N GLY A 106 9.67 10.08 -5.41
CA GLY A 106 10.07 11.49 -5.44
C GLY A 106 10.20 12.14 -4.07
N MET A 107 9.41 11.68 -3.07
CA MET A 107 9.50 12.21 -1.70
C MET A 107 10.83 11.94 -1.02
N LEU A 108 11.50 10.86 -1.39
CA LEU A 108 12.69 10.39 -0.67
C LEU A 108 13.95 11.19 -0.98
N LEU A 109 13.90 12.11 -1.94
CA LEU A 109 15.07 12.81 -2.48
C LEU A 109 15.28 14.22 -1.91
N GLU A 110 14.26 14.87 -1.31
CA GLU A 110 14.38 16.27 -0.87
C GLU A 110 15.22 16.43 0.40
N ASP A 111 14.91 15.66 1.45
CA ASP A 111 15.69 15.64 2.72
C ASP A 111 15.78 14.20 3.23
N VAL A 112 16.78 13.48 2.76
CA VAL A 112 16.99 12.06 3.07
C VAL A 112 17.20 11.81 4.57
N GLU A 113 17.91 12.68 5.26
CA GLU A 113 18.25 12.50 6.68
C GLU A 113 17.01 12.74 7.57
N ASP A 114 16.20 13.74 7.27
CA ASP A 114 14.92 13.97 7.96
C ASP A 114 13.93 12.84 7.68
N THR A 115 13.86 12.38 6.43
CA THR A 115 13.04 11.25 6.00
C THR A 115 13.39 10.00 6.80
N ILE A 116 14.67 9.60 6.84
CA ILE A 116 15.12 8.42 7.60
C ILE A 116 14.77 8.58 9.08
N ARG A 117 15.01 9.76 9.67
CA ARG A 117 14.73 10.02 11.08
C ARG A 117 13.26 9.83 11.42
N LYS A 118 12.34 10.41 10.62
CA LYS A 118 10.89 10.26 10.80
C LYS A 118 10.44 8.81 10.61
N MET A 119 10.94 8.15 9.57
CA MET A 119 10.63 6.73 9.33
C MET A 119 11.08 5.85 10.50
N VAL A 120 12.28 6.04 11.04
CA VAL A 120 12.78 5.29 12.21
C VAL A 120 11.89 5.50 13.44
N GLN A 121 11.45 6.74 13.69
CA GLN A 121 10.54 7.02 14.80
C GLN A 121 9.19 6.32 14.64
N LEU A 122 8.62 6.34 13.44
CA LEU A 122 7.35 5.67 13.14
C LEU A 122 7.48 4.14 13.16
N LYS A 123 8.61 3.61 12.69
CA LYS A 123 8.93 2.18 12.83
C LYS A 123 9.01 1.74 14.29
N ALA A 124 9.53 2.57 15.18
CA ALA A 124 9.58 2.28 16.61
C ALA A 124 8.18 2.20 17.25
N LEU A 125 7.16 2.82 16.65
CA LEU A 125 5.75 2.65 17.01
C LEU A 125 5.14 1.36 16.46
N GLY A 126 5.78 0.73 15.47
CA GLY A 126 5.28 -0.46 14.77
C GLY A 126 4.73 -0.22 13.37
N VAL A 127 4.68 1.04 12.90
CA VAL A 127 4.19 1.39 11.55
C VAL A 127 5.12 0.83 10.48
N SER A 128 4.56 0.28 9.40
CA SER A 128 5.32 -0.20 8.24
C SER A 128 5.32 0.82 7.09
N PHE A 129 6.30 0.68 6.19
CA PHE A 129 6.47 1.55 5.04
C PHE A 129 6.53 0.77 3.74
N SER A 130 5.83 1.26 2.73
CA SER A 130 5.98 0.83 1.35
C SER A 130 6.42 2.00 0.46
N LEU A 131 7.24 1.68 -0.51
CA LEU A 131 7.65 2.61 -1.56
C LEU A 131 6.77 2.39 -2.77
N ASP A 132 6.01 3.42 -3.14
CA ASP A 132 5.04 3.41 -4.24
C ASP A 132 5.63 3.95 -5.54
N ASP A 133 5.03 3.57 -6.68
CA ASP A 133 5.39 4.01 -8.04
C ASP A 133 6.87 3.79 -8.40
N PHE A 134 7.50 2.72 -7.85
CA PHE A 134 8.93 2.50 -8.03
C PHE A 134 9.29 2.18 -9.49
N GLY A 135 10.33 2.88 -9.96
CA GLY A 135 10.87 2.76 -11.32
C GLY A 135 10.44 3.90 -12.26
N THR A 136 9.57 4.81 -11.81
CA THR A 136 9.14 5.97 -12.61
C THR A 136 10.04 7.19 -12.41
N GLY A 137 10.90 7.18 -11.38
CA GLY A 137 11.79 8.29 -10.98
C GLY A 137 13.27 7.94 -11.07
N TYR A 138 14.09 8.78 -10.45
CA TYR A 138 15.56 8.67 -10.41
C TYR A 138 16.04 8.23 -9.02
N SER A 139 15.56 7.14 -8.47
CA SER A 139 16.06 6.67 -7.17
C SER A 139 17.54 6.28 -7.22
N SER A 140 18.33 6.93 -6.38
CA SER A 140 19.66 6.43 -6.11
C SER A 140 19.59 5.18 -5.22
N LEU A 141 20.06 4.04 -5.72
CA LEU A 141 20.12 2.78 -4.96
C LEU A 141 20.86 2.93 -3.62
N SER A 142 21.77 3.91 -3.52
CA SER A 142 22.49 4.21 -2.28
C SER A 142 21.58 4.75 -1.18
N TYR A 143 20.53 5.50 -1.54
CA TYR A 143 19.55 5.99 -0.58
C TYR A 143 18.51 4.91 -0.24
N LEU A 144 18.04 4.17 -1.23
CA LEU A 144 17.07 3.10 -1.02
C LEU A 144 17.52 2.10 0.05
N LYS A 145 18.81 1.74 0.04
CA LYS A 145 19.40 0.84 1.05
C LYS A 145 19.36 1.39 2.49
N ARG A 146 19.32 2.72 2.66
CA ARG A 146 19.33 3.37 3.98
C ARG A 146 17.93 3.55 4.58
N LEU A 147 16.92 3.49 3.74
CA LEU A 147 15.54 3.69 4.15
C LEU A 147 14.99 2.43 4.85
N PRO A 148 14.35 2.57 6.01
CA PRO A 148 13.77 1.44 6.74
C PRO A 148 12.43 1.01 6.13
N LEU A 149 12.45 0.66 4.85
CA LEU A 149 11.30 0.16 4.09
C LEU A 149 11.00 -1.30 4.43
N ASP A 150 9.74 -1.68 4.30
CA ASP A 150 9.28 -3.06 4.39
C ASP A 150 8.91 -3.61 3.01
N LYS A 151 8.44 -2.73 2.13
CA LYS A 151 7.88 -3.13 0.84
C LYS A 151 8.27 -2.19 -0.28
N LEU A 152 8.23 -2.75 -1.48
CA LEU A 152 8.43 -2.04 -2.72
C LEU A 152 7.30 -2.42 -3.67
N LYS A 153 6.61 -1.40 -4.23
CA LYS A 153 5.48 -1.58 -5.15
C LYS A 153 5.95 -1.30 -6.58
N ILE A 154 5.69 -2.23 -7.48
CA ILE A 154 5.98 -2.06 -8.91
C ILE A 154 4.84 -1.26 -9.50
N ASP A 155 5.16 -0.12 -10.12
CA ASP A 155 4.16 0.73 -10.77
C ASP A 155 3.35 -0.02 -11.83
N GLN A 156 2.04 0.28 -11.86
CA GLN A 156 1.09 -0.34 -12.78
C GLN A 156 1.46 -0.17 -14.26
N GLY A 157 2.20 0.88 -14.62
CA GLY A 157 2.64 1.11 -16.00
C GLY A 157 3.52 -0.04 -16.51
N PHE A 158 4.43 -0.54 -15.68
CA PHE A 158 5.27 -1.69 -16.03
C PHE A 158 4.49 -3.01 -16.00
N VAL A 159 3.53 -3.15 -15.10
CA VAL A 159 2.72 -4.37 -14.97
C VAL A 159 1.75 -4.51 -16.14
N ARG A 160 1.19 -3.40 -16.64
CA ARG A 160 0.21 -3.41 -17.73
C ARG A 160 0.72 -4.12 -18.97
N GLU A 161 1.95 -3.82 -19.38
CA GLU A 161 2.54 -4.32 -20.62
C GLU A 161 3.54 -5.47 -20.39
N VAL A 162 3.62 -6.02 -19.18
CA VAL A 162 4.63 -7.00 -18.77
C VAL A 162 4.65 -8.28 -19.62
N VAL A 163 3.52 -8.63 -20.24
CA VAL A 163 3.40 -9.84 -21.10
C VAL A 163 3.71 -9.52 -22.56
N THR A 164 3.50 -8.28 -23.00
CA THR A 164 3.59 -7.86 -24.41
C THR A 164 4.86 -7.07 -24.73
N SER A 165 5.44 -6.39 -23.75
CA SER A 165 6.64 -5.56 -23.87
C SER A 165 7.84 -6.26 -23.20
N SER A 166 8.85 -6.59 -24.00
CA SER A 166 10.11 -7.15 -23.48
C SER A 166 10.85 -6.17 -22.55
N ASN A 167 10.69 -4.86 -22.79
CA ASN A 167 11.30 -3.81 -21.97
C ASN A 167 10.65 -3.76 -20.59
N ASP A 168 9.31 -3.70 -20.52
CA ASP A 168 8.59 -3.65 -19.24
C ASP A 168 8.77 -4.95 -18.45
N ALA A 169 8.82 -6.09 -19.15
CA ALA A 169 9.18 -7.37 -18.56
C ALA A 169 10.59 -7.36 -17.94
N ALA A 170 11.57 -6.74 -18.61
CA ALA A 170 12.93 -6.62 -18.07
C ALA A 170 12.98 -5.68 -16.87
N ILE A 171 12.26 -4.55 -16.90
CA ILE A 171 12.16 -3.61 -15.78
C ILE A 171 11.51 -4.30 -14.58
N ALA A 172 10.36 -4.94 -14.75
CA ALA A 172 9.66 -5.65 -13.68
C ALA A 172 10.55 -6.71 -13.02
N ARG A 173 11.27 -7.54 -13.81
CA ARG A 173 12.25 -8.50 -13.28
C ARG A 173 13.36 -7.83 -12.48
N SER A 174 13.86 -6.71 -12.97
CA SER A 174 14.94 -5.97 -12.28
C SER A 174 14.47 -5.41 -10.94
N ILE A 175 13.24 -4.88 -10.88
CA ILE A 175 12.64 -4.36 -9.65
C ILE A 175 12.42 -5.50 -8.64
N ILE A 176 11.92 -6.66 -9.10
CA ILE A 176 11.72 -7.83 -8.24
C ILE A 176 13.05 -8.30 -7.64
N ALA A 177 14.07 -8.45 -8.49
CA ALA A 177 15.40 -8.87 -8.03
C ALA A 177 16.03 -7.87 -7.04
N LEU A 178 15.87 -6.57 -7.29
CA LEU A 178 16.33 -5.50 -6.39
C LEU A 178 15.61 -5.59 -5.03
N GLY A 179 14.28 -5.65 -5.03
CA GLY A 179 13.51 -5.76 -3.79
C GLY A 179 13.94 -6.95 -2.93
N HIS A 180 14.09 -8.12 -3.55
CA HIS A 180 14.60 -9.31 -2.85
C HIS A 180 16.03 -9.13 -2.31
N SER A 181 16.91 -8.50 -3.09
CA SER A 181 18.30 -8.24 -2.67
C SER A 181 18.39 -7.30 -1.47
N LEU A 182 17.39 -6.43 -1.32
CA LEU A 182 17.26 -5.51 -0.18
C LEU A 182 16.47 -6.10 0.99
N GLY A 183 15.95 -7.33 0.86
CA GLY A 183 15.09 -7.97 1.87
C GLY A 183 13.69 -7.38 1.95
N LEU A 184 13.24 -6.68 0.91
CA LEU A 184 11.92 -6.06 0.84
C LEU A 184 10.89 -7.03 0.25
N GLN A 185 9.65 -6.93 0.71
CA GLN A 185 8.52 -7.57 0.06
C GLN A 185 8.16 -6.79 -1.22
N VAL A 186 8.08 -7.48 -2.36
CA VAL A 186 7.70 -6.85 -3.63
C VAL A 186 6.23 -7.09 -3.90
N ILE A 187 5.50 -6.03 -4.25
CA ILE A 187 4.07 -6.04 -4.61
C ILE A 187 3.94 -5.50 -6.02
N ALA A 188 3.23 -6.19 -6.90
CA ALA A 188 2.89 -5.69 -8.22
C ALA A 188 1.50 -5.06 -8.22
N GLU A 189 1.41 -3.83 -8.77
CA GLU A 189 0.18 -3.09 -8.87
C GLU A 189 -0.47 -3.18 -10.26
N GLY A 190 -1.79 -2.99 -10.30
CA GLY A 190 -2.52 -2.97 -11.57
C GLY A 190 -2.58 -4.32 -12.28
N VAL A 191 -2.54 -5.43 -11.54
CA VAL A 191 -2.69 -6.78 -12.12
C VAL A 191 -4.15 -6.98 -12.53
N GLU A 192 -4.40 -7.12 -13.85
CA GLU A 192 -5.74 -7.25 -14.43
C GLU A 192 -5.98 -8.59 -15.09
N THR A 193 -4.92 -9.36 -15.42
CA THR A 193 -5.03 -10.63 -16.13
C THR A 193 -4.25 -11.75 -15.45
N GLU A 194 -4.70 -12.98 -15.66
CA GLU A 194 -3.98 -14.18 -15.19
C GLU A 194 -2.59 -14.33 -15.83
N ALA A 195 -2.40 -13.85 -17.07
CA ALA A 195 -1.11 -13.87 -17.73
C ALA A 195 -0.09 -12.94 -17.05
N GLN A 196 -0.52 -11.75 -16.62
CA GLN A 196 0.32 -10.83 -15.83
C GLN A 196 0.67 -11.47 -14.48
N ARG A 197 -0.31 -12.04 -13.77
CA ARG A 197 -0.11 -12.72 -12.50
C ARG A 197 0.91 -13.87 -12.64
N ALA A 198 0.73 -14.75 -13.65
CA ALA A 198 1.62 -15.87 -13.88
C ALA A 198 3.06 -15.41 -14.15
N PHE A 199 3.24 -14.39 -15.01
CA PHE A 199 4.56 -13.82 -15.27
C PHE A 199 5.24 -13.33 -13.99
N LEU A 200 4.51 -12.59 -13.15
CA LEU A 200 5.03 -12.04 -11.90
C LEU A 200 5.42 -13.15 -10.92
N GLU A 201 4.58 -14.17 -10.78
CA GLU A 201 4.82 -15.34 -9.93
C GLU A 201 6.04 -16.14 -10.38
N GLU A 202 6.19 -16.39 -11.69
CA GLU A 202 7.35 -17.07 -12.28
C GLU A 202 8.67 -16.31 -12.01
N ASN A 203 8.59 -14.98 -11.86
CA ASN A 203 9.73 -14.14 -11.55
C ASN A 203 9.90 -13.85 -10.04
N GLY A 204 9.12 -14.53 -9.17
CA GLY A 204 9.27 -14.46 -7.72
C GLY A 204 8.46 -13.35 -7.02
N CYS A 205 7.63 -12.60 -7.74
CA CYS A 205 6.69 -11.67 -7.12
C CYS A 205 5.42 -12.45 -6.73
N ASN A 206 5.20 -12.61 -5.43
CA ASN A 206 4.10 -13.41 -4.87
C ASN A 206 2.98 -12.57 -4.25
N PHE A 207 3.06 -11.24 -4.39
CA PHE A 207 2.05 -10.32 -3.87
C PHE A 207 1.60 -9.39 -4.99
N TRP A 208 0.30 -9.31 -5.17
CA TRP A 208 -0.32 -8.56 -6.27
C TRP A 208 -1.53 -7.79 -5.79
N GLN A 209 -1.78 -6.66 -6.43
CA GLN A 209 -3.02 -5.92 -6.27
C GLN A 209 -3.51 -5.46 -7.65
N GLY A 210 -4.83 -5.46 -7.86
CA GLY A 210 -5.42 -5.00 -9.12
C GLY A 210 -6.81 -5.57 -9.36
N TYR A 211 -7.37 -5.20 -10.52
CA TYR A 211 -8.76 -5.52 -10.87
C TYR A 211 -9.00 -6.99 -11.18
N LEU A 212 -7.94 -7.79 -11.31
CA LEU A 212 -8.07 -9.25 -11.36
C LEU A 212 -8.72 -9.80 -10.07
N PHE A 213 -8.46 -9.16 -8.92
CA PHE A 213 -8.93 -9.61 -7.61
C PHE A 213 -10.17 -8.86 -7.16
N SER A 214 -10.09 -7.54 -7.12
CA SER A 214 -11.23 -6.68 -6.76
C SER A 214 -11.01 -5.26 -7.26
N ARG A 215 -12.11 -4.58 -7.61
CA ARG A 215 -12.12 -3.13 -7.81
C ARG A 215 -12.21 -2.43 -6.46
N PRO A 216 -11.78 -1.15 -6.36
CA PRO A 216 -12.04 -0.34 -5.17
C PRO A 216 -13.52 -0.36 -4.81
N GLN A 217 -13.82 -0.59 -3.55
CA GLN A 217 -15.19 -0.75 -3.05
C GLN A 217 -15.33 -0.09 -1.67
N PRO A 218 -16.56 0.26 -1.25
CA PRO A 218 -16.82 0.75 0.09
C PRO A 218 -16.33 -0.23 1.16
N ALA A 219 -15.94 0.29 2.33
CA ALA A 219 -15.39 -0.53 3.41
C ALA A 219 -16.31 -1.70 3.82
N ALA A 220 -17.63 -1.48 3.83
CA ALA A 220 -18.59 -2.53 4.19
C ALA A 220 -18.60 -3.70 3.18
N ASP A 221 -18.52 -3.38 1.89
CA ASP A 221 -18.49 -4.38 0.82
C ASP A 221 -17.17 -5.15 0.84
N PHE A 222 -16.06 -4.44 1.07
CA PHE A 222 -14.73 -5.03 1.27
C PHE A 222 -14.72 -5.99 2.49
N GLU A 223 -15.31 -5.59 3.61
CA GLU A 223 -15.41 -6.44 4.80
C GLU A 223 -16.18 -7.73 4.51
N ALA A 224 -17.31 -7.63 3.78
CA ALA A 224 -18.08 -8.80 3.40
C ALA A 224 -17.29 -9.75 2.50
N TRP A 225 -16.61 -9.18 1.49
CA TRP A 225 -15.71 -9.93 0.60
C TRP A 225 -14.56 -10.59 1.36
N ALA A 226 -13.88 -9.86 2.23
CA ALA A 226 -12.74 -10.37 3.00
C ALA A 226 -13.14 -11.51 3.95
N ARG A 227 -14.34 -11.46 4.56
CA ARG A 227 -14.86 -12.57 5.39
C ARG A 227 -15.12 -13.82 4.57
N SER A 228 -15.73 -13.69 3.38
CA SER A 228 -15.97 -14.85 2.50
C SER A 228 -14.67 -15.47 2.01
N TYR A 229 -13.73 -14.64 1.60
CA TYR A 229 -12.41 -15.07 1.12
C TYR A 229 -11.61 -15.81 2.19
N ASN A 230 -11.57 -15.29 3.43
CA ASN A 230 -10.88 -15.94 4.54
C ASN A 230 -11.55 -17.26 4.93
N ALA A 231 -12.88 -17.36 4.86
CA ALA A 231 -13.61 -18.59 5.13
C ALA A 231 -13.28 -19.69 4.10
N GLU A 232 -13.21 -19.35 2.82
CA GLU A 232 -12.84 -20.29 1.75
C GLU A 232 -11.40 -20.78 1.89
N THR A 233 -10.47 -19.88 2.20
CA THR A 233 -9.04 -20.21 2.37
C THR A 233 -8.83 -21.12 3.58
N THR A 234 -9.54 -20.89 4.67
CA THR A 234 -9.50 -21.74 5.88
C THR A 234 -10.05 -23.14 5.59
N ASN A 235 -11.14 -23.25 4.82
CA ASN A 235 -11.71 -24.53 4.43
C ASN A 235 -10.80 -25.34 3.51
N LEU A 236 -10.09 -24.67 2.58
CA LEU A 236 -9.13 -25.34 1.69
C LEU A 236 -7.92 -25.90 2.47
N GLN A 237 -7.44 -25.19 3.48
CA GLN A 237 -6.38 -25.67 4.35
C GLN A 237 -6.83 -26.85 5.22
N ALA A 238 -8.05 -26.81 5.73
CA ALA A 238 -8.61 -27.93 6.52
C ALA A 238 -8.81 -29.19 5.68
N THR A 239 -9.16 -29.07 4.40
CA THR A 239 -9.35 -30.20 3.50
C THR A 239 -8.03 -30.83 3.02
N SER A 240 -6.92 -30.07 3.05
CA SER A 240 -5.59 -30.58 2.66
C SER A 240 -4.84 -31.28 3.82
N LEU A 241 -5.39 -31.31 5.01
CA LEU A 241 -4.82 -31.94 6.21
C LEU A 241 -5.48 -33.28 6.59
N CYS A 242 -6.40 -33.80 5.77
CA CYS A 242 -6.89 -35.18 5.91
C CYS A 242 -5.96 -36.12 5.14
N PRO A 243 -5.36 -37.13 5.82
CA PRO A 243 -4.46 -38.12 5.22
C PRO A 243 -5.17 -39.05 4.23
#